data_12b781575fac414f60868d22df4dfff6
#
_entry.id   12b781575fac414f60868d22df4dfff6
#
_cell.length_a   1.000
_cell.length_b   1.000
_cell.length_c   1.000
_cell.angle_alpha   90.00
_cell.angle_beta   90.00
_cell.angle_gamma   90.00
#
_symmetry.space_group_name_H-M   'P 1'
#
loop_
_entity.id
_entity.type
_entity.pdbx_description
1 polymer ?
#
loop_
_entity_poly.entity_id
_entity_poly.type
_entity_poly.pdbx_seq_one_letter_code
_entity_poly.pdbx_strand_id
1 'polypeptide(L)'
;LDLSTFNLSDGGDTAGGKVWKETYSETTPTLDIGIFKFSHSANASWNYWTGFTISNSSDNTKQTNFVQNQFGAMPQGGANGKGTPFLVAYSQQIPSEKLVTNKAYDLSTYKTYVEITDDNISSVKTLNLALSPWTYYNIIEGDAYARKFTKGDFYAVHIYGLDSNKKLTSAEPVTYYLADFRNGENKVDTSWQSVNVSKLGKVKYLLFFVETTDVGKYGANTATYFLLDNINVVK
;
A
#
# COMPACT_ATOMS: atom_id res chain seq x y z
N LEU A 1 -5.01 -14.45 3.18
CA LEU A 1 -5.66 -13.25 3.72
C LEU A 1 -7.15 -13.29 3.40
N ASP A 2 -8.03 -13.39 4.41
CA ASP A 2 -9.49 -13.39 4.22
C ASP A 2 -10.08 -12.05 4.68
N LEU A 3 -10.56 -11.27 3.73
CA LEU A 3 -11.16 -9.95 3.95
C LEU A 3 -12.71 -9.99 3.92
N SER A 4 -13.32 -11.15 3.65
CA SER A 4 -14.77 -11.28 3.44
C SER A 4 -15.61 -11.04 4.70
N THR A 5 -15.02 -11.17 5.89
CA THR A 5 -15.71 -11.04 7.19
C THR A 5 -15.77 -9.60 7.71
N PHE A 6 -15.12 -8.63 7.03
CA PHE A 6 -15.09 -7.27 7.50
C PHE A 6 -16.39 -6.51 7.23
N ASN A 7 -16.80 -5.69 8.19
CA ASN A 7 -17.96 -4.85 8.06
C ASN A 7 -17.61 -3.59 7.23
N LEU A 8 -17.96 -3.64 5.96
CA LEU A 8 -17.82 -2.54 5.03
C LEU A 8 -19.09 -1.69 5.04
N SER A 9 -18.95 -0.38 5.11
CA SER A 9 -20.04 0.58 5.05
C SER A 9 -19.87 1.51 3.86
N ASP A 10 -20.97 2.16 3.45
CA ASP A 10 -20.91 3.24 2.48
C ASP A 10 -20.16 4.43 3.13
N GLY A 11 -18.85 4.44 3.03
CA GLY A 11 -18.06 5.63 3.33
C GLY A 11 -18.41 6.69 2.29
N GLY A 12 -18.79 7.89 2.73
CA GLY A 12 -19.29 8.95 1.85
C GLY A 12 -18.36 9.37 0.70
N ASP A 13 -17.09 8.94 0.76
CA ASP A 13 -16.05 9.27 -0.21
C ASP A 13 -15.65 8.08 -1.09
N THR A 14 -16.49 7.03 -1.19
CA THR A 14 -16.17 5.83 -1.95
C THR A 14 -17.06 5.73 -3.20
N ALA A 15 -16.45 5.65 -4.36
CA ALA A 15 -17.16 5.32 -5.60
C ALA A 15 -17.10 3.81 -5.87
N GLY A 16 -18.22 3.24 -6.37
CA GLY A 16 -18.26 1.87 -6.88
C GLY A 16 -18.12 0.75 -5.84
N GLY A 17 -18.25 1.03 -4.55
CA GLY A 17 -18.12 0.04 -3.49
C GLY A 17 -18.26 0.60 -2.10
N LYS A 18 -17.66 -0.10 -1.14
CA LYS A 18 -17.71 0.22 0.28
C LYS A 18 -16.31 0.21 0.87
N VAL A 19 -16.12 0.88 2.01
CA VAL A 19 -14.88 0.87 2.78
C VAL A 19 -15.11 0.30 4.18
N TRP A 20 -14.04 -0.08 4.83
CA TRP A 20 -14.08 -0.49 6.23
C TRP A 20 -14.64 0.65 7.10
N LYS A 21 -15.67 0.34 7.89
CA LYS A 21 -16.42 1.34 8.65
C LYS A 21 -15.57 2.13 9.66
N GLU A 22 -14.42 1.56 10.10
CA GLU A 22 -13.51 2.20 11.06
C GLU A 22 -12.39 3.00 10.38
N THR A 23 -12.44 3.21 9.04
CA THR A 23 -11.38 3.91 8.30
C THR A 23 -11.05 5.29 8.89
N TYR A 24 -12.01 5.97 9.46
CA TYR A 24 -11.84 7.28 10.09
C TYR A 24 -11.94 7.22 11.62
N SER A 25 -11.88 6.04 12.24
CA SER A 25 -11.96 5.87 13.68
C SER A 25 -10.60 6.13 14.35
N GLU A 26 -10.56 7.05 15.28
CA GLU A 26 -9.36 7.35 16.08
C GLU A 26 -9.08 6.29 17.17
N THR A 27 -10.04 5.41 17.45
CA THR A 27 -9.95 4.40 18.50
C THR A 27 -9.46 3.05 18.03
N THR A 28 -9.27 2.88 16.71
CA THR A 28 -8.85 1.62 16.10
C THR A 28 -7.44 1.75 15.52
N PRO A 29 -6.39 1.48 16.31
CA PRO A 29 -5.00 1.72 15.90
C PRO A 29 -4.44 0.67 14.94
N THR A 30 -5.13 -0.45 14.77
CA THR A 30 -4.72 -1.56 13.88
C THR A 30 -5.92 -2.20 13.23
N LEU A 31 -5.67 -2.79 12.06
CA LEU A 31 -6.63 -3.62 11.34
C LEU A 31 -6.15 -5.08 11.43
N ASP A 32 -6.84 -5.88 12.25
CA ASP A 32 -6.44 -7.24 12.57
C ASP A 32 -7.17 -8.23 11.64
N ILE A 33 -6.42 -9.02 10.85
CA ILE A 33 -6.93 -9.95 9.85
C ILE A 33 -6.23 -11.29 9.99
N GLY A 34 -6.84 -12.23 10.70
CA GLY A 34 -6.27 -13.55 10.96
C GLY A 34 -4.92 -13.42 11.68
N ILE A 35 -3.85 -13.87 11.05
CA ILE A 35 -2.49 -13.77 11.59
C ILE A 35 -1.78 -12.45 11.27
N PHE A 36 -2.44 -11.51 10.64
CA PHE A 36 -1.85 -10.23 10.24
C PHE A 36 -2.45 -9.08 11.04
N LYS A 37 -1.59 -8.19 11.51
CA LYS A 37 -1.98 -6.94 12.14
C LYS A 37 -1.41 -5.79 11.31
N PHE A 38 -2.28 -5.08 10.62
CA PHE A 38 -1.93 -3.95 9.75
C PHE A 38 -1.96 -2.64 10.54
N SER A 39 -0.97 -1.79 10.33
CA SER A 39 -0.97 -0.44 10.89
C SER A 39 -2.15 0.37 10.35
N HIS A 40 -2.80 1.11 11.23
CA HIS A 40 -3.85 2.05 10.90
C HIS A 40 -3.79 3.24 11.84
N SER A 41 -4.08 4.43 11.34
CA SER A 41 -4.22 5.65 12.14
C SER A 41 -5.19 6.58 11.44
N ALA A 42 -6.06 7.22 12.20
CA ALA A 42 -7.01 8.18 11.66
C ALA A 42 -7.11 9.44 12.53
N ASN A 43 -7.59 10.51 11.92
CA ASN A 43 -8.03 11.73 12.59
C ASN A 43 -9.40 12.12 12.04
N ALA A 44 -10.44 11.87 12.82
CA ALA A 44 -11.83 12.10 12.41
C ALA A 44 -12.14 13.59 12.14
N SER A 45 -11.52 14.49 12.91
CA SER A 45 -11.74 15.94 12.74
C SER A 45 -11.24 16.47 11.40
N TRP A 46 -10.24 15.80 10.81
CA TRP A 46 -9.64 16.16 9.52
C TRP A 46 -10.09 15.25 8.39
N ASN A 47 -10.96 14.27 8.68
CA ASN A 47 -11.35 13.24 7.72
C ASN A 47 -10.12 12.60 7.04
N TYR A 48 -9.12 12.22 7.85
CA TYR A 48 -7.80 11.79 7.43
C TYR A 48 -7.46 10.43 8.03
N TRP A 49 -6.79 9.60 7.27
CA TRP A 49 -6.28 8.30 7.71
C TRP A 49 -4.93 7.98 7.08
N THR A 50 -4.17 7.07 7.66
CA THR A 50 -2.93 6.50 7.12
C THR A 50 -2.80 5.04 7.49
N GLY A 51 -1.86 4.34 6.88
CA GLY A 51 -1.69 2.91 7.08
C GLY A 51 -2.56 2.13 6.11
N PHE A 52 -3.32 1.18 6.61
CA PHE A 52 -4.15 0.29 5.79
C PHE A 52 -5.63 0.44 6.13
N THR A 53 -6.46 0.33 5.11
CA THR A 53 -7.92 0.13 5.23
C THR A 53 -8.38 -0.90 4.23
N ILE A 54 -9.65 -1.34 4.31
CA ILE A 54 -10.24 -2.28 3.37
C ILE A 54 -11.25 -1.56 2.49
N SER A 55 -11.22 -1.87 1.20
CA SER A 55 -12.23 -1.47 0.22
C SER A 55 -12.64 -2.67 -0.62
N ASN A 56 -13.85 -2.63 -1.19
CA ASN A 56 -14.29 -3.55 -2.24
C ASN A 56 -14.73 -2.79 -3.50
N SER A 57 -14.28 -1.55 -3.65
CA SER A 57 -14.65 -0.72 -4.79
C SER A 57 -14.23 -1.36 -6.12
N SER A 58 -15.15 -1.41 -7.06
CA SER A 58 -14.88 -1.80 -8.45
C SER A 58 -14.64 -0.60 -9.36
N ASP A 59 -14.57 0.61 -8.80
CA ASP A 59 -14.32 1.82 -9.58
C ASP A 59 -12.84 1.95 -9.93
N ASN A 60 -12.57 2.15 -11.21
CA ASN A 60 -11.26 2.45 -11.76
C ASN A 60 -11.27 3.71 -12.64
N THR A 61 -12.33 4.49 -12.57
CA THR A 61 -12.49 5.71 -13.35
C THR A 61 -11.94 6.93 -12.62
N LYS A 62 -11.57 7.98 -13.36
CA LYS A 62 -11.17 9.24 -12.75
C LYS A 62 -12.40 9.97 -12.21
N GLN A 63 -12.48 10.13 -10.90
CA GLN A 63 -13.56 10.87 -10.25
C GLN A 63 -13.26 12.37 -10.25
N THR A 64 -14.32 13.19 -10.39
CA THR A 64 -14.19 14.66 -10.25
C THR A 64 -13.76 15.04 -8.83
N ASN A 65 -14.31 14.37 -7.83
CA ASN A 65 -13.79 14.40 -6.48
C ASN A 65 -12.69 13.33 -6.36
N PHE A 66 -11.42 13.72 -6.48
CA PHE A 66 -10.29 12.82 -6.46
C PHE A 66 -10.15 12.01 -5.14
N VAL A 67 -10.72 12.49 -4.03
CA VAL A 67 -10.76 11.74 -2.76
C VAL A 67 -11.46 10.40 -2.93
N GLN A 68 -12.46 10.31 -3.80
CA GLN A 68 -13.14 9.04 -4.09
C GLN A 68 -12.23 8.02 -4.78
N ASN A 69 -11.17 8.46 -5.48
CA ASN A 69 -10.22 7.58 -6.13
C ASN A 69 -9.23 6.90 -5.17
N GLN A 70 -9.15 7.33 -3.90
CA GLN A 70 -8.24 6.70 -2.92
C GLN A 70 -8.63 5.25 -2.62
N PHE A 71 -9.93 4.91 -2.67
CA PHE A 71 -10.46 3.59 -2.32
C PHE A 71 -10.75 2.70 -3.52
N GLY A 72 -10.60 3.20 -4.74
CA GLY A 72 -10.79 2.44 -5.97
C GLY A 72 -9.64 1.47 -6.25
N ALA A 73 -9.83 0.64 -7.29
CA ALA A 73 -8.82 -0.31 -7.75
C ALA A 73 -8.73 -0.32 -9.26
N MET A 74 -7.53 -0.10 -9.83
CA MET A 74 -7.35 -0.26 -11.28
C MET A 74 -7.77 -1.65 -11.77
N PRO A 75 -7.55 -2.76 -11.01
CA PRO A 75 -8.09 -4.08 -11.36
C PRO A 75 -9.60 -4.27 -11.11
N GLN A 76 -10.32 -3.26 -10.62
CA GLN A 76 -11.77 -3.30 -10.34
C GLN A 76 -12.18 -4.23 -9.19
N GLY A 77 -11.37 -4.34 -8.15
CA GLY A 77 -11.60 -5.17 -6.96
C GLY A 77 -10.33 -5.88 -6.51
N GLY A 78 -10.46 -6.77 -5.55
CA GLY A 78 -9.36 -7.58 -5.04
C GLY A 78 -8.82 -8.61 -6.03
N ALA A 79 -7.76 -9.29 -5.66
CA ALA A 79 -7.10 -10.30 -6.51
C ALA A 79 -8.00 -11.53 -6.80
N ASN A 80 -9.08 -11.70 -6.03
CA ASN A 80 -10.08 -12.76 -6.23
C ASN A 80 -11.20 -12.36 -7.21
N GLY A 81 -11.15 -11.16 -7.79
CA GLY A 81 -12.08 -10.72 -8.83
C GLY A 81 -12.78 -9.39 -8.53
N LYS A 82 -13.60 -8.97 -9.51
CA LYS A 82 -14.31 -7.69 -9.47
C LYS A 82 -15.18 -7.56 -8.22
N GLY A 83 -15.03 -6.43 -7.50
CA GLY A 83 -15.82 -6.11 -6.31
C GLY A 83 -15.48 -6.95 -5.07
N THR A 84 -14.47 -7.83 -5.14
CA THR A 84 -13.99 -8.52 -3.93
C THR A 84 -13.12 -7.57 -3.09
N PRO A 85 -13.07 -7.75 -1.75
CA PRO A 85 -12.31 -6.87 -0.87
C PRO A 85 -10.80 -6.94 -1.13
N PHE A 86 -10.12 -5.82 -0.87
CA PHE A 86 -8.67 -5.64 -0.91
C PHE A 86 -8.23 -4.59 0.11
N LEU A 87 -6.94 -4.56 0.41
CA LEU A 87 -6.34 -3.53 1.26
C LEU A 87 -5.90 -2.34 0.42
N VAL A 88 -6.27 -1.15 0.88
CA VAL A 88 -5.72 0.13 0.41
C VAL A 88 -4.67 0.57 1.41
N ALA A 89 -3.47 0.86 0.94
CA ALA A 89 -2.39 1.44 1.72
C ALA A 89 -2.24 2.93 1.39
N TYR A 90 -2.33 3.79 2.40
CA TYR A 90 -1.87 5.17 2.32
C TYR A 90 -0.51 5.26 3.02
N SER A 91 0.55 5.22 2.23
CA SER A 91 1.93 5.08 2.68
C SER A 91 2.65 6.43 2.77
N GLN A 92 3.91 6.36 3.10
CA GLN A 92 4.85 7.47 3.07
C GLN A 92 5.94 7.22 2.03
N GLN A 93 6.57 8.29 1.59
CA GLN A 93 7.75 8.19 0.73
C GLN A 93 8.89 7.53 1.50
N ILE A 94 9.73 6.80 0.76
CA ILE A 94 10.94 6.20 1.32
C ILE A 94 11.82 7.28 1.95
N PRO A 95 12.39 7.06 3.16
CA PRO A 95 13.29 8.01 3.79
C PRO A 95 14.52 8.27 2.91
N SER A 96 15.03 9.49 2.95
CA SER A 96 16.30 9.85 2.29
C SER A 96 17.50 9.11 2.89
N GLU A 97 17.44 8.82 4.20
CA GLU A 97 18.45 7.98 4.87
C GLU A 97 18.13 6.52 4.62
N LYS A 98 19.12 5.78 4.08
CA LYS A 98 19.00 4.33 3.88
C LYS A 98 18.81 3.62 5.22
N LEU A 99 17.84 2.72 5.27
CA LEU A 99 17.68 1.83 6.44
C LEU A 99 18.87 0.86 6.53
N VAL A 100 19.31 0.56 7.75
CA VAL A 100 20.48 -0.28 8.02
C VAL A 100 20.13 -1.48 8.91
N THR A 101 20.80 -2.62 8.72
CA THR A 101 20.45 -3.91 9.35
C THR A 101 20.68 -3.95 10.87
N ASN A 102 21.62 -3.16 11.39
CA ASN A 102 22.00 -3.24 12.80
C ASN A 102 21.20 -2.33 13.74
N LYS A 103 20.20 -1.63 13.21
CA LYS A 103 19.34 -0.70 13.96
C LYS A 103 17.96 -1.31 14.16
N ALA A 104 17.42 -1.21 15.38
CA ALA A 104 16.01 -1.46 15.64
C ALA A 104 15.18 -0.21 15.26
N TYR A 105 14.02 -0.43 14.62
CA TYR A 105 13.16 0.64 14.15
C TYR A 105 11.90 0.73 15.02
N ASP A 106 11.53 1.96 15.39
CA ASP A 106 10.23 2.23 16.00
C ASP A 106 9.15 2.27 14.92
N LEU A 107 8.37 1.20 14.83
CA LEU A 107 7.34 1.06 13.79
C LEU A 107 6.19 2.07 13.94
N SER A 108 5.98 2.65 15.13
CA SER A 108 4.97 3.68 15.33
C SER A 108 5.24 4.97 14.55
N THR A 109 6.48 5.17 14.09
CA THR A 109 6.88 6.32 13.27
C THR A 109 6.60 6.14 11.78
N TYR A 110 6.18 4.93 11.35
CA TYR A 110 5.90 4.61 9.95
C TYR A 110 4.41 4.39 9.72
N LYS A 111 3.92 4.85 8.56
CA LYS A 111 2.50 4.75 8.21
C LYS A 111 2.08 3.31 7.89
N THR A 112 2.89 2.57 7.13
CA THR A 112 2.49 1.28 6.56
C THR A 112 3.43 0.16 6.97
N TYR A 113 2.99 -0.67 7.91
CA TYR A 113 3.64 -1.93 8.27
C TYR A 113 2.60 -3.00 8.61
N VAL A 114 3.01 -4.25 8.53
CA VAL A 114 2.22 -5.44 8.87
C VAL A 114 3.00 -6.28 9.86
N GLU A 115 2.41 -6.61 11.00
CA GLU A 115 2.93 -7.61 11.92
C GLU A 115 2.33 -8.98 11.60
N ILE A 116 3.16 -10.03 11.58
CA ILE A 116 2.77 -11.42 11.50
C ILE A 116 2.71 -11.97 12.92
N THR A 117 1.51 -12.26 13.43
CA THR A 117 1.31 -12.62 14.84
C THR A 117 1.53 -14.11 15.13
N ASP A 118 1.51 -14.98 14.11
CA ASP A 118 1.80 -16.42 14.27
C ASP A 118 3.31 -16.68 14.18
N ASP A 119 3.90 -17.08 15.30
CA ASP A 119 5.34 -17.34 15.41
C ASP A 119 5.80 -18.62 14.67
N ASN A 120 4.85 -19.47 14.21
CA ASN A 120 5.13 -20.63 13.38
C ASN A 120 5.37 -20.25 11.91
N ILE A 121 5.09 -19.00 11.51
CA ILE A 121 5.38 -18.53 10.17
C ILE A 121 6.88 -18.30 10.04
N SER A 122 7.50 -18.96 9.05
CA SER A 122 8.92 -18.87 8.78
C SER A 122 9.27 -17.74 7.81
N SER A 123 8.41 -17.47 6.83
CA SER A 123 8.64 -16.42 5.83
C SER A 123 7.35 -16.01 5.09
N VAL A 124 7.42 -14.88 4.39
CA VAL A 124 6.44 -14.50 3.38
C VAL A 124 7.01 -14.83 2.01
N LYS A 125 6.24 -15.54 1.19
CA LYS A 125 6.65 -15.97 -0.15
C LYS A 125 6.31 -14.94 -1.21
N THR A 126 5.05 -14.58 -1.27
CA THR A 126 4.52 -13.61 -2.25
C THR A 126 3.45 -12.73 -1.63
N LEU A 127 3.24 -11.58 -2.23
CA LEU A 127 2.08 -10.72 -2.00
C LEU A 127 1.67 -10.08 -3.33
N ASN A 128 0.44 -9.60 -3.42
CA ASN A 128 -0.05 -8.94 -4.61
C ASN A 128 -0.10 -7.43 -4.41
N LEU A 129 0.40 -6.67 -5.40
CA LEU A 129 0.34 -5.21 -5.45
C LEU A 129 -0.44 -4.73 -6.68
N ALA A 130 -1.13 -3.60 -6.55
CA ALA A 130 -1.77 -2.91 -7.67
C ALA A 130 -1.83 -1.40 -7.42
N LEU A 131 -2.18 -0.63 -8.48
CA LEU A 131 -2.39 0.81 -8.39
C LEU A 131 -3.82 1.15 -7.97
N SER A 132 -3.96 2.15 -7.08
CA SER A 132 -5.23 2.85 -6.91
C SER A 132 -5.48 3.78 -8.12
N PRO A 133 -6.74 4.11 -8.44
CA PRO A 133 -7.02 5.07 -9.51
C PRO A 133 -6.39 6.45 -9.26
N TRP A 134 -6.32 6.92 -8.02
CA TRP A 134 -5.68 8.20 -7.73
C TRP A 134 -4.21 8.22 -8.17
N THR A 135 -3.42 7.24 -7.72
CA THR A 135 -2.01 7.11 -8.13
C THR A 135 -1.88 6.92 -9.64
N TYR A 136 -2.72 6.07 -10.23
CA TYR A 136 -2.72 5.80 -11.67
C TYR A 136 -2.94 7.07 -12.50
N TYR A 137 -4.00 7.86 -12.19
CA TYR A 137 -4.30 9.08 -12.93
C TYR A 137 -3.28 10.19 -12.68
N ASN A 138 -2.67 10.27 -11.49
CA ASN A 138 -1.52 11.14 -11.28
C ASN A 138 -0.37 10.80 -12.24
N ILE A 139 -0.08 9.52 -12.44
CA ILE A 139 1.00 9.04 -13.33
C ILE A 139 0.70 9.38 -14.79
N ILE A 140 -0.49 9.05 -15.28
CA ILE A 140 -0.78 9.13 -16.73
C ILE A 140 -1.26 10.49 -17.21
N GLU A 141 -1.81 11.32 -16.32
CA GLU A 141 -2.40 12.63 -16.68
C GLU A 141 -1.80 13.76 -15.86
N GLY A 142 -1.50 13.52 -14.57
CA GLY A 142 -1.22 14.57 -13.61
C GLY A 142 -2.49 15.23 -13.07
N ASP A 143 -2.30 16.14 -12.13
CA ASP A 143 -3.36 17.00 -11.59
C ASP A 143 -2.78 18.36 -11.13
N ALA A 144 -3.46 19.08 -10.24
CA ALA A 144 -2.99 20.37 -9.72
C ALA A 144 -1.68 20.28 -8.89
N TYR A 145 -1.34 19.10 -8.40
CA TYR A 145 -0.17 18.86 -7.53
C TYR A 145 0.84 17.92 -8.19
N ALA A 146 0.38 16.82 -8.76
CA ALA A 146 1.20 15.82 -9.42
C ALA A 146 1.37 16.14 -10.91
N ARG A 147 2.59 16.05 -11.41
CA ARG A 147 2.83 16.12 -12.84
C ARG A 147 2.63 14.75 -13.52
N LYS A 148 2.21 14.76 -14.77
CA LYS A 148 2.24 13.56 -15.62
C LYS A 148 3.67 13.01 -15.70
N PHE A 149 3.82 11.69 -15.65
CA PHE A 149 5.11 11.00 -15.82
C PHE A 149 5.60 11.09 -17.26
N THR A 150 6.90 11.21 -17.38
CA THR A 150 7.64 11.28 -18.65
C THR A 150 8.85 10.34 -18.58
N LYS A 151 9.64 10.28 -19.65
CA LYS A 151 10.86 9.46 -19.71
C LYS A 151 11.76 9.69 -18.49
N GLY A 152 12.11 8.60 -17.83
CA GLY A 152 12.94 8.57 -16.63
C GLY A 152 12.17 8.50 -15.33
N ASP A 153 10.85 8.69 -15.37
CA ASP A 153 10.01 8.63 -14.17
C ASP A 153 9.67 7.20 -13.76
N PHE A 154 9.38 7.02 -12.46
CA PHE A 154 8.88 5.76 -11.92
C PHE A 154 8.06 5.95 -10.65
N TYR A 155 7.27 4.92 -10.35
CA TYR A 155 6.57 4.74 -9.09
C TYR A 155 6.82 3.32 -8.59
N ALA A 156 7.41 3.19 -7.42
CA ALA A 156 7.81 1.91 -6.84
C ALA A 156 7.28 1.73 -5.41
N VAL A 157 7.05 0.48 -5.03
CA VAL A 157 6.82 0.06 -3.65
C VAL A 157 8.05 -0.70 -3.17
N HIS A 158 8.63 -0.25 -2.06
CA HIS A 158 9.74 -0.91 -1.37
C HIS A 158 9.20 -1.68 -0.17
N ILE A 159 9.58 -2.94 -0.06
CA ILE A 159 9.14 -3.87 0.97
C ILE A 159 10.36 -4.33 1.75
N TYR A 160 10.44 -3.94 3.01
CA TYR A 160 11.48 -4.37 3.94
C TYR A 160 10.92 -5.45 4.87
N GLY A 161 11.74 -6.45 5.18
CA GLY A 161 11.47 -7.42 6.22
C GLY A 161 12.17 -7.03 7.52
N LEU A 162 11.49 -7.17 8.67
CA LEU A 162 12.10 -6.99 9.97
C LEU A 162 11.85 -8.23 10.84
N ASP A 163 12.83 -8.53 11.70
CA ASP A 163 12.75 -9.61 12.68
C ASP A 163 11.93 -9.21 13.93
N SER A 164 11.84 -10.10 14.91
CA SER A 164 11.15 -9.85 16.19
C SER A 164 11.76 -8.71 17.03
N ASN A 165 13.02 -8.36 16.79
CA ASN A 165 13.70 -7.21 17.41
C ASN A 165 13.53 -5.93 16.59
N LYS A 166 12.68 -5.95 15.56
CA LYS A 166 12.44 -4.82 14.64
C LYS A 166 13.70 -4.37 13.90
N LYS A 167 14.63 -5.29 13.63
CA LYS A 167 15.81 -5.06 12.80
C LYS A 167 15.59 -5.63 11.40
N LEU A 168 16.17 -4.98 10.38
CA LEU A 168 16.09 -5.47 9.01
C LEU A 168 16.67 -6.88 8.89
N THR A 169 15.94 -7.77 8.24
CA THR A 169 16.38 -9.13 7.89
C THR A 169 17.26 -9.16 6.63
N SER A 170 17.19 -8.11 5.80
CA SER A 170 18.00 -7.93 4.59
C SER A 170 18.39 -6.45 4.46
N ALA A 171 19.60 -6.18 3.99
CA ALA A 171 20.09 -4.82 3.73
C ALA A 171 19.32 -4.12 2.59
N GLU A 172 18.81 -4.88 1.65
CA GLU A 172 18.08 -4.36 0.49
C GLU A 172 16.61 -4.79 0.54
N PRO A 173 15.67 -3.88 0.25
CA PRO A 173 14.26 -4.23 0.14
C PRO A 173 13.97 -5.09 -1.10
N VAL A 174 12.78 -5.67 -1.13
CA VAL A 174 12.15 -6.03 -2.39
C VAL A 174 11.52 -4.77 -2.96
N THR A 175 11.91 -4.38 -4.17
CA THR A 175 11.36 -3.23 -4.87
C THR A 175 10.54 -3.71 -6.06
N TYR A 176 9.29 -3.21 -6.17
CA TYR A 176 8.44 -3.47 -7.32
C TYR A 176 7.99 -2.15 -7.95
N TYR A 177 8.23 -1.99 -9.25
CA TYR A 177 7.85 -0.81 -10.02
C TYR A 177 6.45 -1.01 -10.60
N LEU A 178 5.44 -0.35 -10.02
CA LEU A 178 4.07 -0.31 -10.53
C LEU A 178 3.94 0.59 -11.76
N ALA A 179 4.83 1.58 -11.89
CA ALA A 179 5.05 2.33 -13.12
C ALA A 179 6.54 2.55 -13.35
N ASP A 180 6.99 2.38 -14.60
CA ASP A 180 8.39 2.55 -14.98
C ASP A 180 8.51 3.12 -16.40
N PHE A 181 9.04 4.34 -16.50
CA PHE A 181 9.29 5.05 -17.75
C PHE A 181 10.80 5.24 -18.00
N ARG A 182 11.63 4.46 -17.30
CA ARG A 182 13.08 4.46 -17.50
C ARG A 182 13.46 3.56 -18.67
N ASN A 183 14.67 3.74 -19.20
CA ASN A 183 15.27 2.84 -20.21
C ASN A 183 14.40 2.58 -21.45
N GLY A 184 13.49 3.48 -21.79
CA GLY A 184 12.59 3.32 -22.94
C GLY A 184 11.30 2.54 -22.62
N GLU A 185 11.11 2.12 -21.37
CA GLU A 185 9.86 1.54 -20.91
C GLU A 185 8.74 2.60 -20.83
N ASN A 186 7.49 2.13 -20.95
CA ASN A 186 6.28 2.90 -20.70
C ASN A 186 5.29 2.03 -19.90
N LYS A 187 5.82 1.37 -18.88
CA LYS A 187 5.05 0.44 -18.07
C LYS A 187 4.18 1.21 -17.08
N VAL A 188 2.89 0.87 -17.03
CA VAL A 188 1.98 1.23 -15.93
C VAL A 188 1.07 0.02 -15.68
N ASP A 189 1.14 -0.57 -14.50
CA ASP A 189 0.38 -1.77 -14.17
C ASP A 189 -1.08 -1.42 -13.84
N THR A 190 -2.02 -2.02 -14.57
CA THR A 190 -3.47 -1.86 -14.35
C THR A 190 -4.13 -3.11 -13.77
N SER A 191 -3.35 -4.16 -13.52
CA SER A 191 -3.78 -5.44 -12.94
C SER A 191 -2.99 -5.77 -11.68
N TRP A 192 -3.46 -6.75 -10.91
CA TRP A 192 -2.72 -7.29 -9.77
C TRP A 192 -1.40 -7.94 -10.20
N GLN A 193 -0.32 -7.60 -9.50
CA GLN A 193 1.02 -8.11 -9.73
C GLN A 193 1.46 -8.96 -8.54
N SER A 194 1.84 -10.21 -8.80
CA SER A 194 2.38 -11.09 -7.76
C SER A 194 3.88 -10.82 -7.58
N VAL A 195 4.24 -10.36 -6.39
CA VAL A 195 5.61 -9.97 -6.04
C VAL A 195 6.24 -11.01 -5.13
N ASN A 196 7.34 -11.61 -5.56
CA ASN A 196 8.11 -12.54 -4.74
C ASN A 196 8.94 -11.78 -3.70
N VAL A 197 8.65 -12.00 -2.41
CA VAL A 197 9.34 -11.37 -1.29
C VAL A 197 10.17 -12.36 -0.45
N SER A 198 10.34 -13.60 -0.91
CA SER A 198 11.01 -14.66 -0.17
C SER A 198 12.47 -14.32 0.19
N LYS A 199 13.15 -13.44 -0.57
CA LYS A 199 14.51 -12.99 -0.24
C LYS A 199 14.61 -12.21 1.08
N LEU A 200 13.48 -11.73 1.62
CA LEU A 200 13.45 -11.07 2.94
C LEU A 200 13.70 -12.05 4.09
N GLY A 201 13.59 -13.38 3.83
CA GLY A 201 13.86 -14.43 4.81
C GLY A 201 12.81 -14.50 5.91
N LYS A 202 13.24 -14.87 7.13
CA LYS A 202 12.34 -14.98 8.29
C LYS A 202 12.00 -13.59 8.81
N VAL A 203 10.73 -13.20 8.66
CA VAL A 203 10.23 -11.88 9.04
C VAL A 203 9.14 -11.96 10.11
N LYS A 204 9.14 -11.01 11.03
CA LYS A 204 8.03 -10.74 11.96
C LYS A 204 7.19 -9.57 11.46
N TYR A 205 7.81 -8.63 10.74
CA TYR A 205 7.14 -7.46 10.20
C TYR A 205 7.52 -7.25 8.73
N LEU A 206 6.55 -6.76 7.95
CA LEU A 206 6.79 -6.15 6.63
C LEU A 206 6.58 -4.64 6.76
N LEU A 207 7.54 -3.84 6.29
CA LEU A 207 7.48 -2.39 6.28
C LEU A 207 7.48 -1.91 4.84
N PHE A 208 6.54 -1.01 4.50
CA PHE A 208 6.34 -0.54 3.14
C PHE A 208 6.65 0.94 3.01
N PHE A 209 7.23 1.30 1.86
CA PHE A 209 7.42 2.67 1.42
C PHE A 209 7.08 2.82 -0.05
N VAL A 210 6.69 4.02 -0.42
CA VAL A 210 6.56 4.42 -1.82
C VAL A 210 7.78 5.25 -2.22
N GLU A 211 8.25 5.08 -3.44
CA GLU A 211 9.20 5.98 -4.08
C GLU A 211 8.63 6.46 -5.42
N THR A 212 8.69 7.76 -5.65
CA THR A 212 8.31 8.37 -6.91
C THR A 212 9.31 9.45 -7.29
N THR A 213 9.54 9.65 -8.58
CA THR A 213 10.37 10.74 -9.10
C THR A 213 9.66 12.09 -9.11
N ASP A 214 8.34 12.10 -9.00
CA ASP A 214 7.56 13.34 -8.89
C ASP A 214 7.49 13.81 -7.44
N VAL A 215 8.50 14.56 -7.05
CA VAL A 215 8.67 15.09 -5.70
C VAL A 215 8.78 16.61 -5.71
N GLY A 216 8.24 17.24 -4.68
CA GLY A 216 8.27 18.67 -4.47
C GLY A 216 8.81 19.04 -3.09
N LYS A 217 8.60 20.28 -2.70
CA LYS A 217 9.06 20.83 -1.41
C LYS A 217 8.55 20.02 -0.20
N TYR A 218 7.38 19.39 -0.33
CA TYR A 218 6.70 18.68 0.77
C TYR A 218 6.77 17.16 0.63
N GLY A 219 7.62 16.62 -0.23
CA GLY A 219 7.75 15.20 -0.52
C GLY A 219 7.08 14.81 -1.85
N ALA A 220 6.52 13.60 -1.93
CA ALA A 220 5.86 13.12 -3.14
C ALA A 220 4.65 14.00 -3.52
N ASN A 221 4.59 14.43 -4.78
CA ASN A 221 3.42 15.07 -5.36
C ASN A 221 2.43 14.02 -5.88
N THR A 222 2.95 12.94 -6.47
CA THR A 222 2.13 11.77 -6.85
C THR A 222 1.55 11.12 -5.58
N ALA A 223 0.26 10.79 -5.60
CA ALA A 223 -0.43 10.16 -4.48
C ALA A 223 0.28 8.86 -4.06
N THR A 224 0.55 8.72 -2.75
CA THR A 224 1.32 7.59 -2.20
C THR A 224 0.43 6.42 -1.80
N TYR A 225 -0.58 6.12 -2.62
CA TYR A 225 -1.48 4.98 -2.44
C TYR A 225 -1.05 3.80 -3.29
N PHE A 226 -1.09 2.61 -2.69
CA PHE A 226 -1.01 1.33 -3.42
C PHE A 226 -2.02 0.36 -2.84
N LEU A 227 -2.30 -0.71 -3.57
CA LEU A 227 -3.20 -1.77 -3.14
C LEU A 227 -2.40 -3.03 -2.79
N LEU A 228 -2.86 -3.76 -1.77
CA LEU A 228 -2.25 -4.98 -1.26
C LEU A 228 -3.30 -6.07 -1.12
N ASP A 229 -2.95 -7.30 -1.54
CA ASP A 229 -3.79 -8.48 -1.38
C ASP A 229 -2.93 -9.76 -1.34
N ASN A 230 -3.54 -10.90 -1.00
CA ASN A 230 -2.94 -12.25 -1.10
C ASN A 230 -1.53 -12.37 -0.52
N ILE A 231 -1.35 -12.04 0.77
CA ILE A 231 -0.08 -12.32 1.46
C ILE A 231 0.03 -13.82 1.71
N ASN A 232 0.94 -14.48 0.99
CA ASN A 232 1.21 -15.91 1.11
C ASN A 232 2.40 -16.17 2.02
N VAL A 233 2.16 -16.91 3.08
CA VAL A 233 3.16 -17.26 4.09
C VAL A 233 3.59 -18.72 4.00
N VAL A 234 4.75 -19.02 4.55
CA VAL A 234 5.30 -20.37 4.70
C VAL A 234 5.41 -20.67 6.19
N LYS A 235 4.88 -21.83 6.61
CA LYS A 235 5.05 -22.39 7.95
C LYS A 235 6.37 -23.13 8.07
#